data_4a0f65fc7b2c7362e6d533d18a5b569d
#
_entry.id   4a0f65fc7b2c7362e6d533d18a5b569d
#
_cell.length_a   1.000
_cell.length_b   1.000
_cell.length_c   1.000
_cell.angle_alpha   90.00
_cell.angle_beta   90.00
_cell.angle_gamma   90.00
#
_symmetry.space_group_name_H-M   'P 1'
#
loop_
_entity.id
_entity.type
_entity.pdbx_description
1 polymer ?
#
loop_
_entity_poly.entity_id
_entity_poly.type
_entity_poly.pdbx_seq_one_letter_code
_entity_poly.pdbx_strand_id
1 'polypeptide(L)'
;SGGEAAFLAPLPLWRLWGVGPKTREVLEGWGLRTIGELAAFDVAALEARFGLHGTALAERARGIDEGLVEPLEAAKSIGHEHTFDRDTLDAAEVERMLLRLAEGVGKRLRAASVRARTISLKLRVAPFETRTRQRTVAQATDDDLAIFRVARGLLRDALGDDRQRGHVSPVRLVGVQASELVEGEQLGLFDAARAARLNAALDAVRARFGDDALDRASARDTERRRFSDRPAR
;
A
#
# COMPACT_ATOMS: atom_id res chain seq x y z
N SER A 1 7.26 -13.47 -36.28
CA SER A 1 7.92 -13.91 -35.04
C SER A 1 9.31 -14.38 -35.31
N GLY A 2 10.29 -13.97 -34.50
CA GLY A 2 11.71 -14.32 -34.63
C GLY A 2 12.64 -13.12 -34.82
N GLY A 3 12.11 -11.91 -34.92
CA GLY A 3 12.88 -10.67 -35.02
C GLY A 3 12.94 -9.84 -33.73
N GLU A 4 12.37 -10.37 -32.64
CA GLU A 4 12.21 -9.65 -31.36
C GLU A 4 13.57 -9.24 -30.78
N ALA A 5 14.53 -10.13 -30.74
CA ALA A 5 15.88 -9.85 -30.25
C ALA A 5 16.58 -8.76 -31.08
N ALA A 6 16.48 -8.81 -32.42
CA ALA A 6 17.07 -7.82 -33.30
C ALA A 6 16.40 -6.43 -33.15
N PHE A 7 15.08 -6.41 -32.94
CA PHE A 7 14.33 -5.18 -32.68
C PHE A 7 14.70 -4.56 -31.33
N LEU A 8 14.88 -5.38 -30.31
CA LEU A 8 15.19 -4.92 -28.95
C LEU A 8 16.65 -4.46 -28.83
N ALA A 9 17.58 -5.11 -29.53
CA ALA A 9 19.02 -4.93 -29.36
C ALA A 9 19.49 -3.46 -29.35
N PRO A 10 19.08 -2.55 -30.26
CA PRO A 10 19.54 -1.18 -30.28
C PRO A 10 18.88 -0.29 -29.22
N LEU A 11 17.84 -0.78 -28.53
CA LEU A 11 17.09 0.04 -27.57
C LEU A 11 17.86 0.19 -26.25
N PRO A 12 17.71 1.34 -25.57
CA PRO A 12 18.35 1.57 -24.28
C PRO A 12 17.74 0.68 -23.18
N LEU A 13 18.54 0.32 -22.19
CA LEU A 13 18.15 -0.61 -21.10
C LEU A 13 16.82 -0.30 -20.42
N TRP A 14 16.51 0.99 -20.23
CA TRP A 14 15.28 1.40 -19.55
C TRP A 14 13.98 1.08 -20.31
N ARG A 15 14.07 0.69 -21.57
CA ARG A 15 12.95 0.20 -22.37
C ARG A 15 12.62 -1.26 -22.09
N LEU A 16 13.53 -2.00 -21.46
CA LEU A 16 13.28 -3.39 -21.11
C LEU A 16 12.43 -3.47 -19.84
N TRP A 17 11.32 -4.20 -19.93
CA TRP A 17 10.48 -4.44 -18.76
C TRP A 17 11.26 -5.17 -17.67
N GLY A 18 11.19 -4.66 -16.41
CA GLY A 18 11.98 -5.15 -15.28
C GLY A 18 13.25 -4.33 -15.01
N VAL A 19 13.66 -3.42 -15.90
CA VAL A 19 14.79 -2.52 -15.67
C VAL A 19 14.30 -1.19 -15.09
N GLY A 20 14.16 -1.14 -13.76
CA GLY A 20 13.90 0.10 -13.02
C GLY A 20 15.18 0.92 -12.79
N PRO A 21 15.07 2.13 -12.20
CA PRO A 21 16.22 3.03 -11.99
C PRO A 21 17.40 2.36 -11.26
N LYS A 22 17.14 1.59 -10.20
CA LYS A 22 18.20 0.90 -9.44
C LYS A 22 18.87 -0.22 -10.22
N THR A 23 18.10 -1.02 -10.96
CA THR A 23 18.63 -2.07 -11.83
C THR A 23 19.46 -1.46 -12.94
N ARG A 24 18.97 -0.39 -13.55
CA ARG A 24 19.65 0.37 -14.59
C ARG A 24 21.00 0.89 -14.10
N GLU A 25 21.07 1.51 -12.93
CA GLU A 25 22.31 2.05 -12.34
C GLU A 25 23.38 0.95 -12.22
N VAL A 26 23.02 -0.24 -11.77
CA VAL A 26 23.95 -1.36 -11.65
C VAL A 26 24.43 -1.85 -13.03
N LEU A 27 23.52 -2.03 -13.99
CA LEU A 27 23.85 -2.47 -15.34
C LEU A 27 24.73 -1.45 -16.07
N GLU A 28 24.41 -0.16 -15.93
CA GLU A 28 25.25 0.93 -16.48
C GLU A 28 26.62 0.99 -15.81
N GLY A 29 26.73 0.65 -14.53
CA GLY A 29 27.99 0.50 -13.80
C GLY A 29 28.85 -0.64 -14.36
N TRP A 30 28.25 -1.66 -14.96
CA TRP A 30 28.94 -2.74 -15.68
C TRP A 30 29.26 -2.38 -17.14
N GLY A 31 28.96 -1.17 -17.56
CA GLY A 31 29.23 -0.67 -18.91
C GLY A 31 28.14 -0.98 -19.93
N LEU A 32 27.02 -1.60 -19.51
CA LEU A 32 25.91 -1.92 -20.41
C LEU A 32 25.05 -0.68 -20.65
N ARG A 33 24.65 -0.44 -21.89
CA ARG A 33 23.83 0.72 -22.32
C ARG A 33 22.58 0.32 -23.08
N THR A 34 22.67 -0.81 -23.82
CA THR A 34 21.61 -1.29 -24.68
C THR A 34 21.09 -2.65 -24.26
N ILE A 35 19.88 -2.99 -24.73
CA ILE A 35 19.28 -4.32 -24.49
C ILE A 35 20.13 -5.42 -25.19
N GLY A 36 20.72 -5.14 -26.34
CA GLY A 36 21.60 -6.09 -27.04
C GLY A 36 22.86 -6.43 -26.26
N GLU A 37 23.48 -5.45 -25.60
CA GLU A 37 24.62 -5.66 -24.71
C GLU A 37 24.23 -6.52 -23.51
N LEU A 38 23.05 -6.30 -22.93
CA LEU A 38 22.51 -7.13 -21.86
C LEU A 38 22.21 -8.56 -22.34
N ALA A 39 21.66 -8.73 -23.54
CA ALA A 39 21.39 -10.05 -24.12
C ALA A 39 22.64 -10.91 -24.31
N ALA A 40 23.79 -10.24 -24.60
CA ALA A 40 25.07 -10.87 -24.74
C ALA A 40 25.86 -11.04 -23.44
N PHE A 41 25.38 -10.44 -22.35
CA PHE A 41 26.09 -10.46 -21.07
C PHE A 41 25.99 -11.84 -20.37
N ASP A 42 26.92 -12.08 -19.44
CA ASP A 42 26.97 -13.33 -18.68
C ASP A 42 25.74 -13.46 -17.75
N VAL A 43 24.96 -14.51 -18.01
CA VAL A 43 23.76 -14.84 -17.26
C VAL A 43 24.07 -15.19 -15.80
N ALA A 44 25.21 -15.86 -15.56
CA ALA A 44 25.61 -16.25 -14.20
C ALA A 44 25.92 -15.01 -13.36
N ALA A 45 26.53 -13.97 -13.93
CA ALA A 45 26.77 -12.70 -13.26
C ALA A 45 25.47 -11.95 -12.96
N LEU A 46 24.49 -11.99 -13.88
CA LEU A 46 23.15 -11.41 -13.65
C LEU A 46 22.41 -12.14 -12.54
N GLU A 47 22.44 -13.47 -12.55
CA GLU A 47 21.80 -14.30 -11.52
C GLU A 47 22.44 -14.10 -10.15
N ALA A 48 23.77 -14.06 -10.08
CA ALA A 48 24.48 -13.79 -8.82
C ALA A 48 24.09 -12.43 -8.20
N ARG A 49 23.79 -11.42 -9.03
CA ARG A 49 23.47 -10.06 -8.58
C ARG A 49 21.99 -9.83 -8.32
N PHE A 50 21.10 -10.41 -9.11
CA PHE A 50 19.67 -10.13 -9.13
C PHE A 50 18.80 -11.36 -8.84
N GLY A 51 19.40 -12.54 -8.63
CA GLY A 51 18.67 -13.81 -8.48
C GLY A 51 17.91 -14.19 -9.76
N LEU A 52 16.76 -14.84 -9.60
CA LEU A 52 15.87 -15.23 -10.72
C LEU A 52 15.46 -14.04 -11.61
N HIS A 53 15.44 -12.84 -11.05
CA HIS A 53 15.18 -11.64 -11.85
C HIS A 53 16.28 -11.38 -12.89
N GLY A 54 17.54 -11.71 -12.58
CA GLY A 54 18.65 -11.58 -13.51
C GLY A 54 18.52 -12.50 -14.71
N THR A 55 18.17 -13.77 -14.47
CA THR A 55 17.89 -14.75 -15.54
C THR A 55 16.74 -14.27 -16.44
N ALA A 56 15.64 -13.82 -15.84
CA ALA A 56 14.48 -13.28 -16.56
C ALA A 56 14.83 -12.02 -17.38
N LEU A 57 15.74 -11.16 -16.90
CA LEU A 57 16.22 -10.01 -17.66
C LEU A 57 17.01 -10.44 -18.90
N ALA A 58 17.87 -11.46 -18.76
CA ALA A 58 18.65 -12.00 -19.88
C ALA A 58 17.76 -12.62 -20.96
N GLU A 59 16.73 -13.35 -20.56
CA GLU A 59 15.74 -13.96 -21.46
C GLU A 59 14.95 -12.89 -22.20
N ARG A 60 14.38 -11.92 -21.49
CA ARG A 60 13.63 -10.80 -22.09
C ARG A 60 14.49 -9.97 -23.03
N ALA A 61 15.77 -9.75 -22.71
CA ALA A 61 16.69 -9.05 -23.59
C ALA A 61 16.92 -9.80 -24.92
N ARG A 62 16.78 -11.13 -24.92
CA ARG A 62 16.82 -11.99 -26.13
C ARG A 62 15.45 -12.11 -26.81
N GLY A 63 14.42 -11.40 -26.32
CA GLY A 63 13.06 -11.49 -26.83
C GLY A 63 12.33 -12.76 -26.41
N ILE A 64 12.79 -13.43 -25.36
CA ILE A 64 12.17 -14.64 -24.81
C ILE A 64 11.35 -14.23 -23.59
N ASP A 65 10.05 -14.44 -23.63
CA ASP A 65 9.14 -14.30 -22.50
C ASP A 65 8.12 -15.45 -22.57
N GLU A 66 8.35 -16.46 -21.75
CA GLU A 66 7.46 -17.62 -21.61
C GLU A 66 6.38 -17.40 -20.56
N GLY A 67 6.26 -16.17 -20.04
CA GLY A 67 5.25 -15.80 -19.06
C GLY A 67 3.85 -16.05 -19.61
N LEU A 68 3.12 -16.94 -18.96
CA LEU A 68 1.70 -17.14 -19.27
C LEU A 68 0.90 -15.90 -18.84
N VAL A 69 -0.10 -15.54 -19.64
CA VAL A 69 -1.13 -14.59 -19.22
C VAL A 69 -2.03 -15.32 -18.23
N GLU A 70 -1.70 -15.21 -16.96
CA GLU A 70 -2.51 -15.80 -15.90
C GLU A 70 -3.70 -14.89 -15.55
N PRO A 71 -4.86 -15.48 -15.20
CA PRO A 71 -5.95 -14.70 -14.61
C PRO A 71 -5.43 -13.95 -13.37
N LEU A 72 -6.00 -12.76 -13.13
CA LEU A 72 -5.68 -11.98 -11.93
C LEU A 72 -5.81 -12.86 -10.69
N GLU A 73 -4.68 -13.14 -10.03
CA GLU A 73 -4.68 -13.79 -8.72
C GLU A 73 -5.53 -12.97 -7.73
N ALA A 74 -6.16 -13.65 -6.77
CA ALA A 74 -6.84 -12.98 -5.68
C ALA A 74 -5.87 -12.01 -4.98
N ALA A 75 -6.38 -10.83 -4.63
CA ALA A 75 -5.55 -9.82 -3.99
C ALA A 75 -4.88 -10.38 -2.72
N LYS A 76 -3.55 -10.32 -2.62
CA LYS A 76 -2.78 -10.78 -1.44
C LYS A 76 -2.89 -9.79 -0.27
N SER A 77 -3.27 -8.56 -0.56
CA SER A 77 -3.45 -7.49 0.43
C SER A 77 -4.39 -6.41 -0.08
N ILE A 78 -5.02 -5.69 0.83
CA ILE A 78 -5.89 -4.54 0.56
C ILE A 78 -5.36 -3.38 1.39
N GLY A 79 -5.00 -2.27 0.74
CA GLY A 79 -4.42 -1.11 1.42
C GLY A 79 -4.97 0.21 0.90
N HIS A 80 -4.86 1.24 1.75
CA HIS A 80 -5.17 2.63 1.41
C HIS A 80 -4.17 3.54 2.10
N GLU A 81 -3.65 4.53 1.37
CA GLU A 81 -2.70 5.50 1.91
C GLU A 81 -3.10 6.93 1.50
N HIS A 82 -2.69 7.88 2.31
CA HIS A 82 -2.91 9.31 2.10
C HIS A 82 -1.60 10.07 2.27
N THR A 83 -1.30 10.94 1.32
CA THR A 83 -0.20 11.91 1.41
C THR A 83 -0.82 13.26 1.78
N PHE A 84 -0.35 13.85 2.88
CA PHE A 84 -0.79 15.19 3.29
C PHE A 84 -0.27 16.26 2.33
N ASP A 85 -1.08 17.27 2.04
CA ASP A 85 -0.69 18.40 1.19
C ASP A 85 0.50 19.17 1.80
N ARG A 86 0.56 19.21 3.12
CA ARG A 86 1.69 19.73 3.92
C ARG A 86 2.03 18.74 5.00
N ASP A 87 3.33 18.60 5.26
CA ASP A 87 3.81 17.74 6.34
C ASP A 87 3.26 18.23 7.67
N THR A 88 2.66 17.34 8.48
CA THR A 88 1.95 17.71 9.72
C THR A 88 2.62 17.15 10.96
N LEU A 89 2.62 17.95 12.03
CA LEU A 89 2.99 17.54 13.40
C LEU A 89 1.74 17.24 14.25
N ASP A 90 0.55 17.51 13.74
CA ASP A 90 -0.70 17.26 14.46
C ASP A 90 -1.05 15.77 14.47
N ALA A 91 -0.74 15.11 15.58
CA ALA A 91 -1.06 13.70 15.78
C ALA A 91 -2.58 13.42 15.68
N ALA A 92 -3.43 14.38 16.03
CA ALA A 92 -4.88 14.22 15.95
C ALA A 92 -5.34 14.24 14.48
N GLU A 93 -4.73 15.06 13.64
CA GLU A 93 -4.97 15.07 12.19
C GLU A 93 -4.58 13.72 11.57
N VAL A 94 -3.39 13.21 11.93
CA VAL A 94 -2.93 11.89 11.47
C VAL A 94 -3.84 10.76 11.95
N GLU A 95 -4.30 10.78 13.21
CA GLU A 95 -5.24 9.78 13.75
C GLU A 95 -6.62 9.87 13.04
N ARG A 96 -7.13 11.06 12.73
CA ARG A 96 -8.38 11.23 11.96
C ARG A 96 -8.25 10.63 10.55
N MET A 97 -7.16 10.91 9.87
CA MET A 97 -6.90 10.33 8.56
C MET A 97 -6.76 8.81 8.63
N LEU A 98 -6.04 8.31 9.64
CA LEU A 98 -5.86 6.87 9.85
C LEU A 98 -7.21 6.15 10.04
N LEU A 99 -8.19 6.79 10.72
CA LEU A 99 -9.54 6.23 10.85
C LEU A 99 -10.25 6.13 9.50
N ARG A 100 -10.18 7.17 8.66
CA ARG A 100 -10.76 7.14 7.30
C ARG A 100 -10.13 6.04 6.43
N LEU A 101 -8.81 5.88 6.52
CA LEU A 101 -8.10 4.82 5.79
C LEU A 101 -8.53 3.42 6.26
N ALA A 102 -8.68 3.23 7.57
CA ALA A 102 -9.16 1.97 8.14
C ALA A 102 -10.59 1.65 7.69
N GLU A 103 -11.49 2.63 7.66
CA GLU A 103 -12.85 2.48 7.11
C GLU A 103 -12.82 2.07 5.63
N GLY A 104 -11.97 2.72 4.82
CA GLY A 104 -11.79 2.38 3.40
C GLY A 104 -11.25 0.96 3.18
N VAL A 105 -10.33 0.51 4.03
CA VAL A 105 -9.79 -0.86 4.00
C VAL A 105 -10.87 -1.87 4.42
N GLY A 106 -11.58 -1.63 5.54
CA GLY A 106 -12.64 -2.50 6.01
C GLY A 106 -13.77 -2.66 4.99
N LYS A 107 -14.22 -1.56 4.36
CA LYS A 107 -15.20 -1.59 3.28
C LYS A 107 -14.76 -2.50 2.11
N ARG A 108 -13.49 -2.40 1.68
CA ARG A 108 -12.97 -3.23 0.59
C ARG A 108 -12.82 -4.71 0.99
N LEU A 109 -12.43 -5.00 2.23
CA LEU A 109 -12.37 -6.36 2.75
C LEU A 109 -13.76 -7.01 2.70
N ARG A 110 -14.79 -6.31 3.20
CA ARG A 110 -16.18 -6.79 3.16
C ARG A 110 -16.71 -6.96 1.74
N ALA A 111 -16.42 -6.00 0.85
CA ALA A 111 -16.80 -6.12 -0.56
C ALA A 111 -16.15 -7.33 -1.26
N ALA A 112 -14.95 -7.70 -0.86
CA ALA A 112 -14.26 -8.90 -1.35
C ALA A 112 -14.62 -10.18 -0.57
N SER A 113 -15.47 -10.09 0.47
CA SER A 113 -15.84 -11.21 1.36
C SER A 113 -14.64 -11.87 2.04
N VAL A 114 -13.59 -11.08 2.34
CA VAL A 114 -12.36 -11.55 3.01
C VAL A 114 -12.12 -10.79 4.30
N ARG A 115 -11.30 -11.37 5.17
CA ARG A 115 -10.83 -10.79 6.42
C ARG A 115 -9.32 -10.86 6.49
N ALA A 116 -8.70 -9.93 7.22
CA ALA A 116 -7.27 -9.86 7.35
C ALA A 116 -6.79 -10.29 8.74
N ARG A 117 -5.69 -11.04 8.78
CA ARG A 117 -4.99 -11.40 10.02
C ARG A 117 -3.87 -10.42 10.35
N THR A 118 -3.29 -9.75 9.37
CA THR A 118 -2.18 -8.83 9.59
C THR A 118 -2.54 -7.43 9.13
N ILE A 119 -2.40 -6.46 10.04
CA ILE A 119 -2.60 -5.04 9.78
C ILE A 119 -1.25 -4.35 9.83
N SER A 120 -0.91 -3.63 8.77
CA SER A 120 0.32 -2.87 8.63
C SER A 120 0.04 -1.38 8.57
N LEU A 121 0.88 -0.61 9.25
CA LEU A 121 0.99 0.84 9.15
C LEU A 121 2.19 1.19 8.28
N LYS A 122 1.98 2.03 7.26
CA LYS A 122 3.03 2.71 6.52
C LYS A 122 3.06 4.17 6.96
N LEU A 123 4.19 4.62 7.43
CA LEU A 123 4.41 5.99 7.86
C LEU A 123 5.59 6.57 7.09
N ARG A 124 5.42 7.71 6.45
CA ARG A 124 6.53 8.47 5.86
C ARG A 124 6.65 9.79 6.58
N VAL A 125 7.84 10.05 7.09
CA VAL A 125 8.20 11.30 7.77
C VAL A 125 9.24 12.08 6.98
N ALA A 126 9.33 13.39 7.21
CA ALA A 126 10.37 14.21 6.60
C ALA A 126 11.76 13.78 7.13
N PRO A 127 12.82 13.78 6.27
CA PRO A 127 12.88 14.19 4.87
C PRO A 127 12.60 13.07 3.83
N PHE A 128 11.63 12.20 4.00
CA PHE A 128 11.23 11.04 3.18
C PHE A 128 11.62 9.67 3.73
N GLU A 129 11.87 9.57 5.02
CA GLU A 129 12.05 8.28 5.66
C GLU A 129 10.71 7.53 5.72
N THR A 130 10.66 6.32 5.14
CA THR A 130 9.48 5.46 5.19
C THR A 130 9.69 4.34 6.19
N ARG A 131 8.75 4.17 7.10
CA ARG A 131 8.73 3.12 8.10
C ARG A 131 7.47 2.28 7.94
N THR A 132 7.60 0.97 8.06
CA THR A 132 6.46 0.06 8.08
C THR A 132 6.48 -0.73 9.37
N ARG A 133 5.33 -0.82 10.02
CA ARG A 133 5.10 -1.65 11.21
C ARG A 133 3.87 -2.49 11.01
N GLN A 134 3.86 -3.68 11.52
CA GLN A 134 2.72 -4.58 11.37
C GLN A 134 2.41 -5.32 12.68
N ARG A 135 1.18 -5.79 12.78
CA ARG A 135 0.70 -6.63 13.88
C ARG A 135 -0.28 -7.65 13.36
N THR A 136 -0.03 -8.91 13.70
CA THR A 136 -0.96 -10.00 13.45
C THR A 136 -1.96 -10.07 14.60
N VAL A 137 -3.24 -10.13 14.26
CA VAL A 137 -4.35 -10.24 15.23
C VAL A 137 -4.76 -11.69 15.42
N ALA A 138 -5.23 -12.02 16.61
CA ALA A 138 -5.62 -13.41 16.95
C ALA A 138 -6.79 -13.90 16.10
N GLN A 139 -7.74 -13.02 15.77
CA GLN A 139 -8.89 -13.31 14.90
C GLN A 139 -8.86 -12.40 13.69
N ALA A 140 -9.05 -12.96 12.50
CA ALA A 140 -9.13 -12.21 11.28
C ALA A 140 -10.31 -11.22 11.33
N THR A 141 -10.10 -10.01 10.81
CA THR A 141 -11.06 -8.91 10.95
C THR A 141 -11.28 -8.16 9.63
N ASP A 142 -12.51 -7.69 9.43
CA ASP A 142 -12.96 -6.73 8.43
C ASP A 142 -13.62 -5.52 9.09
N ASP A 143 -13.56 -5.45 10.44
CA ASP A 143 -14.16 -4.37 11.22
C ASP A 143 -13.28 -3.11 11.21
N ASP A 144 -13.86 -2.00 10.78
CA ASP A 144 -13.21 -0.70 10.64
C ASP A 144 -12.50 -0.26 11.93
N LEU A 145 -13.19 -0.39 13.08
CA LEU A 145 -12.65 0.06 14.36
C LEU A 145 -11.59 -0.89 14.93
N ALA A 146 -11.67 -2.18 14.62
CA ALA A 146 -10.62 -3.14 14.97
C ALA A 146 -9.33 -2.82 14.20
N ILE A 147 -9.45 -2.62 12.88
CA ILE A 147 -8.34 -2.21 12.02
C ILE A 147 -7.74 -0.89 12.52
N PHE A 148 -8.60 0.11 12.78
CA PHE A 148 -8.15 1.41 13.30
C PHE A 148 -7.41 1.29 14.64
N ARG A 149 -7.93 0.53 15.60
CA ARG A 149 -7.29 0.34 16.91
C ARG A 149 -5.89 -0.25 16.79
N VAL A 150 -5.70 -1.23 15.93
CA VAL A 150 -4.39 -1.82 15.66
C VAL A 150 -3.46 -0.79 15.00
N ALA A 151 -3.91 -0.15 13.93
CA ALA A 151 -3.12 0.84 13.20
C ALA A 151 -2.74 2.04 14.07
N ARG A 152 -3.66 2.52 14.94
CA ARG A 152 -3.38 3.58 15.92
C ARG A 152 -2.34 3.16 16.95
N GLY A 153 -2.38 1.91 17.42
CA GLY A 153 -1.33 1.38 18.29
C GLY A 153 0.04 1.43 17.61
N LEU A 154 0.13 0.94 16.38
CA LEU A 154 1.36 0.97 15.59
C LEU A 154 1.86 2.40 15.32
N LEU A 155 0.94 3.36 15.10
CA LEU A 155 1.28 4.79 14.95
C LEU A 155 1.89 5.36 16.24
N ARG A 156 1.27 5.08 17.38
CA ARG A 156 1.78 5.54 18.68
C ARG A 156 3.16 4.97 18.99
N ASP A 157 3.35 3.68 18.71
CA ASP A 157 4.65 3.02 18.87
C ASP A 157 5.71 3.69 17.96
N ALA A 158 5.38 3.94 16.68
CA ALA A 158 6.29 4.58 15.74
C ALA A 158 6.68 6.02 16.12
N LEU A 159 5.71 6.83 16.55
CA LEU A 159 5.94 8.21 16.99
C LEU A 159 6.59 8.28 18.38
N GLY A 160 6.30 7.28 19.24
CA GLY A 160 6.93 7.14 20.56
C GLY A 160 8.43 6.89 20.45
N ASP A 161 8.85 6.02 19.55
CA ASP A 161 10.26 5.75 19.28
C ASP A 161 11.01 7.00 18.80
N ASP A 162 10.38 7.85 18.00
CA ASP A 162 10.97 9.11 17.56
C ASP A 162 11.22 10.07 18.73
N ARG A 163 10.21 10.23 19.59
CA ARG A 163 10.33 11.08 20.79
C ARG A 163 11.42 10.60 21.73
N GLN A 164 11.57 9.29 21.92
CA GLN A 164 12.63 8.73 22.75
C GLN A 164 14.03 8.99 22.18
N ARG A 165 14.14 9.10 20.84
CA ARG A 165 15.38 9.46 20.14
C ARG A 165 15.61 10.98 20.06
N GLY A 166 14.73 11.78 20.67
CA GLY A 166 14.81 13.26 20.63
C GLY A 166 14.38 13.85 19.27
N HIS A 167 13.70 13.07 18.42
CA HIS A 167 13.24 13.51 17.11
C HIS A 167 11.73 13.73 17.11
N VAL A 168 11.30 14.82 16.49
CA VAL A 168 9.90 15.10 16.20
C VAL A 168 9.83 15.38 14.71
N SER A 169 9.49 14.35 13.94
CA SER A 169 9.48 14.44 12.48
C SER A 169 8.05 14.67 11.99
N PRO A 170 7.82 15.67 11.12
CA PRO A 170 6.51 15.87 10.51
C PRO A 170 6.10 14.67 9.63
N VAL A 171 4.84 14.30 9.70
CA VAL A 171 4.26 13.20 8.91
C VAL A 171 3.85 13.71 7.54
N ARG A 172 4.37 13.06 6.50
CA ARG A 172 4.05 13.33 5.11
C ARG A 172 3.02 12.38 4.53
N LEU A 173 3.06 11.10 4.95
CA LEU A 173 2.15 10.08 4.46
C LEU A 173 1.81 9.10 5.57
N VAL A 174 0.57 8.68 5.61
CA VAL A 174 0.09 7.58 6.44
C VAL A 174 -0.69 6.60 5.57
N GLY A 175 -0.50 5.30 5.80
CA GLY A 175 -1.20 4.24 5.09
C GLY A 175 -1.54 3.07 6.00
N VAL A 176 -2.64 2.40 5.68
CA VAL A 176 -3.09 1.16 6.31
C VAL A 176 -3.16 0.08 5.26
N GLN A 177 -2.59 -1.08 5.55
CA GLN A 177 -2.68 -2.26 4.69
C GLN A 177 -3.13 -3.46 5.52
N ALA A 178 -4.03 -4.24 4.95
CA ALA A 178 -4.52 -5.49 5.46
C ALA A 178 -3.99 -6.64 4.60
N SER A 179 -3.37 -7.64 5.20
CA SER A 179 -2.78 -8.80 4.52
C SER A 179 -3.08 -10.10 5.26
N GLU A 180 -2.59 -11.22 4.74
CA GLU A 180 -2.98 -12.55 5.20
C GLU A 180 -4.51 -12.68 5.16
N LEU A 181 -5.03 -12.48 3.94
CA LEU A 181 -6.46 -12.49 3.68
C LEU A 181 -7.00 -13.91 3.76
N VAL A 182 -8.10 -14.09 4.50
CA VAL A 182 -8.78 -15.37 4.67
C VAL A 182 -10.27 -15.23 4.34
N GLU A 183 -10.84 -16.26 3.73
CA GLU A 183 -12.26 -16.37 3.42
C GLU A 183 -12.98 -17.15 4.51
N GLY A 184 -14.25 -16.86 4.73
CA GLY A 184 -15.17 -17.74 5.47
C GLY A 184 -14.91 -17.95 6.97
N GLU A 185 -14.06 -17.14 7.62
CA GLU A 185 -13.83 -17.30 9.06
C GLU A 185 -15.05 -16.84 9.88
N GLN A 186 -15.52 -17.68 10.79
CA GLN A 186 -16.71 -17.42 11.60
C GLN A 186 -16.46 -16.31 12.61
N LEU A 187 -17.38 -15.32 12.67
CA LEU A 187 -17.36 -14.26 13.69
C LEU A 187 -17.56 -14.84 15.10
N GLY A 188 -16.83 -14.33 16.07
CA GLY A 188 -17.13 -14.56 17.49
C GLY A 188 -18.58 -14.12 17.83
N LEU A 189 -19.25 -14.86 18.72
CA LEU A 189 -20.72 -14.92 18.80
C LEU A 189 -21.46 -13.62 19.16
N PHE A 190 -20.87 -12.60 19.80
CA PHE A 190 -21.65 -11.47 20.31
C PHE A 190 -21.20 -10.09 19.87
N ASP A 191 -19.96 -9.67 20.11
CA ASP A 191 -19.50 -8.29 19.79
C ASP A 191 -19.26 -8.07 18.30
N ALA A 192 -18.82 -9.12 17.60
CA ALA A 192 -18.58 -9.07 16.18
C ALA A 192 -19.86 -8.89 15.34
N ALA A 193 -20.99 -9.44 15.80
CA ALA A 193 -22.29 -9.32 15.11
C ALA A 193 -22.84 -7.89 15.12
N ARG A 194 -22.59 -7.12 16.20
CA ARG A 194 -23.00 -5.72 16.28
C ARG A 194 -22.15 -4.82 15.38
N ALA A 195 -20.83 -5.02 15.40
CA ALA A 195 -19.90 -4.30 14.54
C ALA A 195 -20.17 -4.58 13.06
N ALA A 196 -20.39 -5.85 12.69
CA ALA A 196 -20.74 -6.24 11.33
C ALA A 196 -22.04 -5.58 10.84
N ARG A 197 -23.09 -5.54 11.66
CA ARG A 197 -24.34 -4.87 11.31
C ARG A 197 -24.16 -3.36 11.12
N LEU A 198 -23.39 -2.72 11.99
CA LEU A 198 -23.10 -1.29 11.88
C LEU A 198 -22.31 -1.00 10.60
N ASN A 199 -21.24 -1.74 10.33
CA ASN A 199 -20.43 -1.55 9.14
C ASN A 199 -21.24 -1.81 7.85
N ALA A 200 -22.08 -2.86 7.82
CA ALA A 200 -22.97 -3.11 6.69
C ALA A 200 -23.98 -1.97 6.46
N ALA A 201 -24.54 -1.39 7.52
CA ALA A 201 -25.42 -0.24 7.41
C ALA A 201 -24.69 1.01 6.89
N LEU A 202 -23.47 1.28 7.38
CA LEU A 202 -22.64 2.38 6.89
C LEU A 202 -22.28 2.17 5.41
N ASP A 203 -21.89 0.96 5.02
CA ASP A 203 -21.57 0.63 3.63
C ASP A 203 -22.77 0.81 2.71
N ALA A 204 -23.97 0.39 3.14
CA ALA A 204 -25.21 0.58 2.38
C ALA A 204 -25.57 2.06 2.17
N VAL A 205 -25.40 2.90 3.20
CA VAL A 205 -25.63 4.34 3.06
C VAL A 205 -24.60 4.97 2.13
N ARG A 206 -23.33 4.63 2.27
CA ARG A 206 -22.25 5.15 1.42
C ARG A 206 -22.41 4.69 -0.04
N ALA A 207 -22.84 3.47 -0.28
CA ALA A 207 -23.14 2.97 -1.63
C ALA A 207 -24.26 3.74 -2.32
N ARG A 208 -25.26 4.22 -1.55
CA ARG A 208 -26.42 4.94 -2.08
C ARG A 208 -26.21 6.44 -2.23
N PHE A 209 -25.46 7.06 -1.31
CA PHE A 209 -25.36 8.51 -1.19
C PHE A 209 -23.93 9.07 -1.37
N GLY A 210 -22.96 8.20 -1.65
CA GLY A 210 -21.55 8.54 -1.78
C GLY A 210 -20.76 8.33 -0.48
N ASP A 211 -19.44 8.21 -0.62
CA ASP A 211 -18.54 7.91 0.51
C ASP A 211 -18.50 9.03 1.57
N ASP A 212 -18.77 10.28 1.17
CA ASP A 212 -18.78 11.45 2.05
C ASP A 212 -20.13 11.67 2.77
N ALA A 213 -21.14 10.82 2.50
CA ALA A 213 -22.48 10.98 3.07
C ALA A 213 -22.51 10.79 4.60
N LEU A 214 -21.61 9.96 5.14
CA LEU A 214 -21.51 9.68 6.56
C LEU A 214 -20.05 9.59 7.00
N ASP A 215 -19.69 10.45 7.94
CA ASP A 215 -18.42 10.40 8.67
C ASP A 215 -18.67 10.01 10.14
N ARG A 216 -17.75 9.23 10.71
CA ARG A 216 -17.72 9.09 12.17
C ARG A 216 -17.32 10.43 12.80
N ALA A 217 -17.96 10.80 13.92
CA ALA A 217 -17.70 12.07 14.58
C ALA A 217 -16.20 12.30 14.90
N SER A 218 -15.46 11.22 15.21
CA SER A 218 -14.02 11.25 15.46
C SER A 218 -13.16 11.42 14.19
N ALA A 219 -13.74 11.24 13.00
CA ALA A 219 -13.06 11.47 11.73
C ALA A 219 -13.30 12.87 11.15
N ARG A 220 -14.22 13.64 11.76
CA ARG A 220 -14.55 15.00 11.31
C ARG A 220 -13.44 15.99 11.64
N ASP A 221 -13.09 16.78 10.65
CA ASP A 221 -12.29 17.98 10.84
C ASP A 221 -13.17 19.10 11.41
N THR A 222 -12.92 19.48 12.65
CA THR A 222 -13.70 20.53 13.34
C THR A 222 -13.43 21.92 12.77
N GLU A 223 -12.35 22.13 12.03
CA GLU A 223 -12.03 23.43 11.42
C GLU A 223 -12.85 23.73 10.17
N ARG A 224 -13.24 22.73 9.38
CA ARG A 224 -14.12 22.94 8.22
C ARG A 224 -15.50 23.47 8.58
N ARG A 225 -16.01 23.25 9.79
CA ARG A 225 -17.31 23.78 10.24
C ARG A 225 -17.33 25.30 10.45
N ARG A 226 -16.20 25.94 10.71
CA ARG A 226 -16.18 27.40 10.94
C ARG A 226 -16.32 28.23 9.67
N PHE A 227 -16.13 27.65 8.49
CA PHE A 227 -16.21 28.38 7.21
C PHE A 227 -17.52 28.17 6.45
N SER A 228 -18.28 27.10 6.71
CA SER A 228 -19.54 26.83 5.99
C SER A 228 -20.79 27.48 6.65
N ASP A 229 -20.67 27.99 7.87
CA ASP A 229 -21.79 28.61 8.61
C ASP A 229 -21.83 30.15 8.51
N ARG A 230 -21.11 30.77 7.56
CA ARG A 230 -21.34 32.18 7.25
C ARG A 230 -22.49 32.27 6.25
N PRO A 231 -23.67 32.85 6.68
CA PRO A 231 -24.73 33.12 5.72
C PRO A 231 -24.21 34.12 4.69
N ALA A 232 -24.45 33.81 3.42
CA ALA A 232 -24.24 34.75 2.33
C ALA A 232 -25.07 36.00 2.61
N ARG A 233 -24.43 37.15 2.72
CA ARG A 233 -25.08 38.46 2.71
C ARG A 233 -25.26 38.92 1.29
#